data_18030fc1681ce26ebbfab58fdf29b7bc
#
_entry.id   18030fc1681ce26ebbfab58fdf29b7bc
#
_cell.length_a   1.000
_cell.length_b   1.000
_cell.length_c   1.000
_cell.angle_alpha   90.00
_cell.angle_beta   90.00
_cell.angle_gamma   90.00
#
_symmetry.space_group_name_H-M   'P 1'
#
loop_
_entity.id
_entity.type
_entity.pdbx_description
1 polymer ?
#
loop_
_entity_poly.entity_id
_entity_poly.type
_entity_poly.pdbx_seq_one_letter_code
_entity_poly.pdbx_strand_id
1 'polypeptide(L)'
;MHFRKFHRRARGLANRWLTSLHAYTDTLAQRRPLWMVTLAIDETNLSEGLRAACASSAMLLLGLFFDHPDFSWAAIGAFWTCLADAAGTRRMRFMSMVGFGLLSTVVGGLAALAAGHGLATAAIAVLLFSWAGALARIWGAATAQVAILAATACVVMVTHPLDSMTQSAPFLGLYMFGCLFATVLSFTVWRIHPFSPS
;
A
#
# COMPACT_ATOMS: atom_id res chain seq x y z
N MET A 1 -32.79 36.77 39.95
CA MET A 1 -33.06 35.29 40.02
C MET A 1 -32.51 34.51 38.82
N HIS A 2 -31.98 35.15 37.75
CA HIS A 2 -31.47 34.50 36.53
C HIS A 2 -30.05 33.91 36.60
N PHE A 3 -29.18 34.46 37.48
CA PHE A 3 -27.76 34.06 37.54
C PHE A 3 -27.52 32.65 38.10
N ARG A 4 -28.37 32.15 38.99
CA ARG A 4 -28.25 30.77 39.53
C ARG A 4 -28.61 29.65 38.52
N LYS A 5 -29.45 29.92 37.53
CA LYS A 5 -29.79 28.94 36.48
C LYS A 5 -28.66 28.76 35.45
N PHE A 6 -27.90 29.84 35.17
CA PHE A 6 -26.78 29.78 34.25
C PHE A 6 -25.62 28.92 34.79
N HIS A 7 -25.30 29.08 36.07
CA HIS A 7 -24.24 28.31 36.74
C HIS A 7 -24.58 26.79 36.83
N ARG A 8 -25.83 26.42 36.96
CA ARG A 8 -26.22 25.01 36.98
C ARG A 8 -26.13 24.37 35.57
N ARG A 9 -26.46 25.10 34.52
CA ARG A 9 -26.31 24.60 33.13
C ARG A 9 -24.85 24.47 32.72
N ALA A 10 -24.01 25.42 33.09
CA ALA A 10 -22.57 25.34 32.81
C ALA A 10 -21.89 24.17 33.53
N ARG A 11 -22.23 23.90 34.79
CA ARG A 11 -21.73 22.71 35.52
C ARG A 11 -22.24 21.40 34.91
N GLY A 12 -23.47 21.32 34.44
CA GLY A 12 -24.02 20.15 33.78
C GLY A 12 -23.33 19.82 32.46
N LEU A 13 -22.98 20.84 31.68
CA LEU A 13 -22.20 20.69 30.45
C LEU A 13 -20.76 20.25 30.75
N ALA A 14 -20.09 20.90 31.69
CA ALA A 14 -18.74 20.53 32.10
C ALA A 14 -18.64 19.10 32.60
N ASN A 15 -19.61 18.65 33.41
CA ASN A 15 -19.66 17.26 33.88
C ASN A 15 -19.91 16.26 32.73
N ARG A 16 -20.73 16.60 31.74
CA ARG A 16 -20.93 15.74 30.56
C ARG A 16 -19.66 15.64 29.70
N TRP A 17 -18.91 16.72 29.55
CA TRP A 17 -17.63 16.70 28.86
C TRP A 17 -16.58 15.89 29.61
N LEU A 18 -16.53 16.03 30.93
CA LEU A 18 -15.62 15.23 31.77
C LEU A 18 -15.95 13.75 31.75
N THR A 19 -17.22 13.35 31.80
CA THR A 19 -17.61 11.95 31.68
C THR A 19 -17.36 11.38 30.29
N SER A 20 -17.56 12.14 29.22
CA SER A 20 -17.19 11.68 27.87
C SER A 20 -15.68 11.60 27.67
N LEU A 21 -14.89 12.48 28.27
CA LEU A 21 -13.42 12.39 28.25
C LEU A 21 -12.92 11.16 29.05
N HIS A 22 -13.50 10.89 30.22
CA HIS A 22 -13.16 9.67 30.99
C HIS A 22 -13.54 8.40 30.25
N ALA A 23 -14.72 8.35 29.62
CA ALA A 23 -15.12 7.21 28.80
C ALA A 23 -14.18 7.04 27.58
N TYR A 24 -13.68 8.12 27.01
CA TYR A 24 -12.72 8.06 25.90
C TYR A 24 -11.33 7.61 26.36
N THR A 25 -10.87 8.08 27.55
CA THR A 25 -9.60 7.63 28.14
C THR A 25 -9.67 6.17 28.61
N ASP A 26 -10.82 5.71 29.13
CA ASP A 26 -11.01 4.31 29.52
C ASP A 26 -11.06 3.38 28.30
N THR A 27 -11.66 3.81 27.19
CA THR A 27 -11.60 3.06 25.92
C THR A 27 -10.20 3.05 25.30
N LEU A 28 -9.39 4.08 25.50
CA LEU A 28 -7.99 4.09 25.11
C LEU A 28 -7.11 3.23 26.04
N ALA A 29 -7.41 3.22 27.33
CA ALA A 29 -6.69 2.39 28.33
C ALA A 29 -7.02 0.89 28.19
N GLN A 30 -8.23 0.54 27.74
CA GLN A 30 -8.60 -0.85 27.40
C GLN A 30 -8.02 -1.31 26.05
N ARG A 31 -7.52 -0.40 25.20
CA ARG A 31 -6.72 -0.80 24.07
C ARG A 31 -5.41 -1.37 24.62
N ARG A 32 -5.20 -2.65 24.36
CA ARG A 32 -3.97 -3.39 24.69
C ARG A 32 -2.76 -2.49 24.48
N PRO A 33 -1.82 -2.42 25.44
CA PRO A 33 -0.67 -1.55 25.33
C PRO A 33 0.03 -1.77 23.99
N LEU A 34 0.34 -0.69 23.28
CA LEU A 34 0.86 -0.70 21.90
C LEU A 34 2.05 -1.65 21.70
N TRP A 35 2.84 -1.91 22.75
CA TRP A 35 3.95 -2.87 22.71
C TRP A 35 3.49 -4.34 22.69
N MET A 36 2.28 -4.67 23.17
CA MET A 36 1.70 -6.02 23.01
C MET A 36 1.11 -6.24 21.62
N VAL A 37 0.66 -5.18 20.93
CA VAL A 37 0.16 -5.27 19.54
C VAL A 37 1.29 -5.54 18.57
N THR A 38 2.51 -5.05 18.88
CA THR A 38 3.68 -5.24 18.01
C THR A 38 4.29 -6.63 18.09
N LEU A 39 3.94 -7.44 19.11
CA LEU A 39 4.46 -8.80 19.30
C LEU A 39 3.43 -9.91 19.00
N ALA A 40 2.22 -9.57 18.59
CA ALA A 40 1.34 -10.54 17.96
C ALA A 40 1.95 -10.89 16.58
N ILE A 41 2.91 -11.81 16.60
CA ILE A 41 3.41 -12.47 15.39
C ILE A 41 2.25 -13.32 14.88
N ASP A 42 1.34 -12.69 14.18
CA ASP A 42 0.35 -13.41 13.40
C ASP A 42 1.12 -14.20 12.35
N GLU A 43 0.98 -15.50 12.35
CA GLU A 43 1.66 -16.40 11.40
C GLU A 43 1.45 -15.96 9.94
N THR A 44 0.33 -15.29 9.68
CA THR A 44 0.00 -14.70 8.37
C THR A 44 0.96 -13.60 7.96
N ASN A 45 1.35 -12.69 8.86
CA ASN A 45 2.25 -11.57 8.57
C ASN A 45 3.67 -12.03 8.25
N LEU A 46 4.16 -13.07 8.96
CA LEU A 46 5.49 -13.64 8.69
C LEU A 46 5.55 -14.30 7.31
N SER A 47 4.52 -15.05 6.96
CA SER A 47 4.42 -15.73 5.66
C SER A 47 4.37 -14.73 4.49
N GLU A 48 3.62 -13.64 4.64
CA GLU A 48 3.54 -12.57 3.63
C GLU A 48 4.88 -11.85 3.49
N GLY A 49 5.53 -11.50 4.58
CA GLY A 49 6.85 -10.89 4.58
C GLY A 49 7.91 -11.77 3.93
N LEU A 50 7.92 -13.08 4.26
CA LEU A 50 8.84 -14.05 3.67
C LEU A 50 8.60 -14.21 2.16
N ARG A 51 7.35 -14.24 1.72
CA ARG A 51 7.00 -14.29 0.29
C ARG A 51 7.52 -13.06 -0.46
N ALA A 52 7.30 -11.87 0.08
CA ALA A 52 7.78 -10.63 -0.52
C ALA A 52 9.32 -10.60 -0.57
N ALA A 53 9.99 -11.02 0.50
CA ALA A 53 11.44 -11.14 0.54
C ALA A 53 11.98 -12.13 -0.49
N CYS A 54 11.38 -13.31 -0.60
CA CYS A 54 11.79 -14.32 -1.59
C CYS A 54 11.59 -13.83 -3.03
N ALA A 55 10.44 -13.18 -3.32
CA ALA A 55 10.15 -12.67 -4.64
C ALA A 55 11.12 -11.56 -5.07
N SER A 56 11.37 -10.59 -4.21
CA SER A 56 12.29 -9.49 -4.50
C SER A 56 13.74 -9.95 -4.57
N SER A 57 14.18 -10.83 -3.66
CA SER A 57 15.55 -11.40 -3.68
C SER A 57 15.80 -12.22 -4.95
N ALA A 58 14.82 -13.00 -5.40
CA ALA A 58 14.93 -13.74 -6.66
C ALA A 58 15.17 -12.82 -7.86
N MET A 59 14.47 -11.66 -7.92
CA MET A 59 14.68 -10.68 -8.98
C MET A 59 16.07 -10.04 -8.90
N LEU A 60 16.56 -9.71 -7.70
CA LEU A 60 17.91 -9.17 -7.51
C LEU A 60 18.98 -10.18 -7.91
N LEU A 61 18.80 -11.45 -7.55
CA LEU A 61 19.73 -12.52 -7.96
C LEU A 61 19.73 -12.72 -9.48
N LEU A 62 18.59 -12.64 -10.14
CA LEU A 62 18.54 -12.64 -11.60
C LEU A 62 19.29 -11.45 -12.19
N GLY A 63 19.16 -10.26 -11.61
CA GLY A 63 19.92 -9.07 -12.02
C GLY A 63 21.41 -9.26 -11.91
N LEU A 64 21.88 -9.86 -10.80
CA LEU A 64 23.29 -10.20 -10.62
C LEU A 64 23.76 -11.26 -11.63
N PHE A 65 22.94 -12.26 -11.92
CA PHE A 65 23.28 -13.34 -12.85
C PHE A 65 23.41 -12.86 -14.29
N PHE A 66 22.55 -11.92 -14.69
CA PHE A 66 22.55 -11.35 -16.05
C PHE A 66 23.40 -10.07 -16.18
N ASP A 67 24.04 -9.62 -15.11
CA ASP A 67 24.79 -8.37 -15.02
C ASP A 67 23.96 -7.15 -15.48
N HIS A 68 22.68 -7.13 -15.06
CA HIS A 68 21.71 -6.10 -15.43
C HIS A 68 21.15 -5.40 -14.17
N PRO A 69 21.66 -4.22 -13.80
CA PRO A 69 21.24 -3.50 -12.61
C PRO A 69 19.75 -3.08 -12.60
N ASP A 70 19.16 -2.96 -13.80
CA ASP A 70 17.76 -2.56 -13.98
C ASP A 70 16.74 -3.59 -13.41
N PHE A 71 17.18 -4.80 -13.12
CA PHE A 71 16.34 -5.78 -12.40
C PHE A 71 15.94 -5.34 -10.99
N SER A 72 16.58 -4.31 -10.46
CA SER A 72 16.13 -3.63 -9.23
C SER A 72 14.68 -3.15 -9.33
N TRP A 73 14.26 -2.70 -10.50
CA TRP A 73 12.87 -2.31 -10.76
C TRP A 73 11.92 -3.50 -10.77
N ALA A 74 12.36 -4.64 -11.29
CA ALA A 74 11.60 -5.88 -11.18
C ALA A 74 11.47 -6.33 -9.71
N ALA A 75 12.50 -6.18 -8.91
CA ALA A 75 12.47 -6.49 -7.48
C ALA A 75 11.48 -5.59 -6.71
N ILE A 76 11.45 -4.30 -7.02
CA ILE A 76 10.48 -3.35 -6.45
C ILE A 76 9.05 -3.72 -6.85
N GLY A 77 8.82 -4.02 -8.12
CA GLY A 77 7.51 -4.46 -8.62
C GLY A 77 7.05 -5.75 -7.94
N ALA A 78 7.93 -6.74 -7.80
CA ALA A 78 7.65 -7.99 -7.12
C ALA A 78 7.30 -7.78 -5.64
N PHE A 79 8.07 -6.98 -4.93
CA PHE A 79 7.84 -6.66 -3.52
C PHE A 79 6.44 -6.04 -3.30
N TRP A 80 6.12 -5.01 -4.04
CA TRP A 80 4.84 -4.30 -3.87
C TRP A 80 3.64 -5.11 -4.33
N THR A 81 3.82 -5.96 -5.33
CA THR A 81 2.75 -6.88 -5.74
C THR A 81 2.40 -7.87 -4.64
N CYS A 82 3.40 -8.33 -3.88
CA CYS A 82 3.13 -9.16 -2.70
C CYS A 82 2.35 -8.40 -1.60
N LEU A 83 2.61 -7.09 -1.42
CA LEU A 83 1.87 -6.24 -0.48
C LEU A 83 0.45 -5.90 -0.97
N ALA A 84 0.21 -5.94 -2.28
CA ALA A 84 -1.10 -5.71 -2.87
C ALA A 84 -2.03 -6.93 -2.79
N ASP A 85 -1.56 -8.04 -2.23
CA ASP A 85 -2.35 -9.26 -2.04
C ASP A 85 -3.45 -9.04 -1.01
N ALA A 86 -4.66 -8.81 -1.49
CA ALA A 86 -5.81 -8.57 -0.64
C ALA A 86 -6.32 -9.85 0.02
N ALA A 87 -6.69 -9.78 1.30
CA ALA A 87 -7.35 -10.88 1.99
C ALA A 87 -8.68 -11.22 1.29
N GLY A 88 -8.93 -12.51 1.02
CA GLY A 88 -10.18 -12.94 0.41
C GLY A 88 -10.07 -14.19 -0.46
N THR A 89 -11.01 -14.33 -1.38
CA THR A 89 -11.05 -15.46 -2.30
C THR A 89 -9.86 -15.45 -3.28
N ARG A 90 -9.47 -16.64 -3.77
CA ARG A 90 -8.36 -16.77 -4.73
C ARG A 90 -8.51 -15.82 -5.94
N ARG A 91 -9.74 -15.62 -6.40
CA ARG A 91 -10.03 -14.70 -7.50
C ARG A 91 -9.78 -13.24 -7.12
N MET A 92 -10.19 -12.82 -5.91
CA MET A 92 -9.94 -11.46 -5.43
C MET A 92 -8.45 -11.18 -5.28
N ARG A 93 -7.70 -12.12 -4.70
CA ARG A 93 -6.25 -12.03 -4.56
C ARG A 93 -5.57 -11.88 -5.93
N PHE A 94 -5.93 -12.72 -6.90
CA PHE A 94 -5.41 -12.61 -8.26
C PHE A 94 -5.74 -11.25 -8.89
N MET A 95 -6.99 -10.81 -8.79
CA MET A 95 -7.43 -9.53 -9.34
C MET A 95 -6.71 -8.33 -8.68
N SER A 96 -6.47 -8.38 -7.36
CA SER A 96 -5.75 -7.30 -6.67
C SER A 96 -4.29 -7.24 -7.10
N MET A 97 -3.59 -8.38 -7.21
CA MET A 97 -2.18 -8.41 -7.61
C MET A 97 -1.98 -8.01 -9.07
N VAL A 98 -2.78 -8.56 -9.98
CA VAL A 98 -2.71 -8.18 -11.42
C VAL A 98 -3.18 -6.74 -11.62
N GLY A 99 -4.27 -6.35 -10.95
CA GLY A 99 -4.78 -4.98 -11.00
C GLY A 99 -3.75 -3.97 -10.48
N PHE A 100 -3.05 -4.31 -9.41
CA PHE A 100 -1.93 -3.50 -8.91
C PHE A 100 -0.82 -3.39 -9.96
N GLY A 101 -0.35 -4.51 -10.52
CA GLY A 101 0.73 -4.51 -11.50
C GLY A 101 0.41 -3.63 -12.70
N LEU A 102 -0.80 -3.76 -13.26
CA LEU A 102 -1.25 -2.93 -14.39
C LEU A 102 -1.38 -1.46 -13.99
N LEU A 103 -2.09 -1.17 -12.90
CA LEU A 103 -2.34 0.20 -12.46
C LEU A 103 -1.03 0.92 -12.11
N SER A 104 -0.16 0.29 -11.32
CA SER A 104 1.10 0.89 -10.89
C SER A 104 2.07 1.10 -12.06
N THR A 105 2.09 0.20 -13.04
CA THR A 105 2.91 0.38 -14.25
C THR A 105 2.44 1.58 -15.07
N VAL A 106 1.12 1.72 -15.26
CA VAL A 106 0.56 2.86 -16.02
C VAL A 106 0.75 4.16 -15.26
N VAL A 107 0.36 4.22 -14.00
CA VAL A 107 0.44 5.43 -13.16
C VAL A 107 1.90 5.83 -12.95
N GLY A 108 2.77 4.87 -12.64
CA GLY A 108 4.19 5.11 -12.45
C GLY A 108 4.88 5.56 -13.74
N GLY A 109 4.55 4.94 -14.87
CA GLY A 109 5.07 5.33 -16.18
C GLY A 109 4.67 6.76 -16.55
N LEU A 110 3.40 7.13 -16.35
CA LEU A 110 2.92 8.49 -16.58
C LEU A 110 3.62 9.50 -15.66
N ALA A 111 3.85 9.13 -14.40
CA ALA A 111 4.55 9.98 -13.45
C ALA A 111 6.03 10.17 -13.80
N ALA A 112 6.71 9.12 -14.22
CA ALA A 112 8.11 9.19 -14.69
C ALA A 112 8.25 10.05 -15.95
N LEU A 113 7.31 9.94 -16.89
CA LEU A 113 7.25 10.83 -18.08
C LEU A 113 6.97 12.28 -17.68
N ALA A 114 6.04 12.52 -16.75
CA ALA A 114 5.77 13.85 -16.23
C ALA A 114 7.03 14.46 -15.58
N ALA A 115 7.84 13.63 -14.91
CA ALA A 115 9.12 14.06 -14.31
C ALA A 115 10.14 14.48 -15.37
N GLY A 116 10.17 13.83 -16.53
CA GLY A 116 11.01 14.24 -17.66
C GLY A 116 10.69 15.65 -18.20
N HIS A 117 9.46 16.12 -18.01
CA HIS A 117 9.04 17.48 -18.41
C HIS A 117 9.30 18.54 -17.32
N GLY A 118 9.76 18.15 -16.14
CA GLY A 118 10.18 19.06 -15.07
C GLY A 118 9.51 18.79 -13.73
N LEU A 119 10.02 19.48 -12.71
CA LEU A 119 9.58 19.28 -11.31
C LEU A 119 8.11 19.63 -11.07
N ALA A 120 7.61 20.66 -11.74
CA ALA A 120 6.22 21.10 -11.57
C ALA A 120 5.22 20.05 -12.09
N THR A 121 5.50 19.48 -13.28
CA THR A 121 4.68 18.41 -13.87
C THR A 121 4.74 17.13 -13.05
N ALA A 122 5.91 16.77 -12.51
CA ALA A 122 6.09 15.68 -11.59
C ALA A 122 5.24 15.86 -10.31
N ALA A 123 5.29 17.04 -9.69
CA ALA A 123 4.53 17.35 -8.49
C ALA A 123 3.02 17.28 -8.73
N ILE A 124 2.53 17.81 -9.87
CA ILE A 124 1.12 17.72 -10.26
C ILE A 124 0.69 16.25 -10.44
N ALA A 125 1.51 15.45 -11.13
CA ALA A 125 1.22 14.04 -11.35
C ALA A 125 1.10 13.27 -10.02
N VAL A 126 2.07 13.44 -9.11
CA VAL A 126 2.05 12.81 -7.78
C VAL A 126 0.81 13.24 -7.00
N LEU A 127 0.47 14.53 -7.00
CA LEU A 127 -0.71 15.05 -6.30
C LEU A 127 -2.00 14.44 -6.85
N LEU A 128 -2.17 14.42 -8.17
CA LEU A 128 -3.37 13.87 -8.82
C LEU A 128 -3.52 12.37 -8.55
N PHE A 129 -2.45 11.58 -8.71
CA PHE A 129 -2.51 10.13 -8.50
C PHE A 129 -2.68 9.77 -7.01
N SER A 130 -2.07 10.52 -6.10
CA SER A 130 -2.28 10.33 -4.67
C SER A 130 -3.70 10.68 -4.26
N TRP A 131 -4.26 11.76 -4.80
CA TRP A 131 -5.65 12.15 -4.56
C TRP A 131 -6.63 11.11 -5.11
N ALA A 132 -6.42 10.65 -6.35
CA ALA A 132 -7.23 9.59 -6.95
C ALA A 132 -7.12 8.27 -6.15
N GLY A 133 -5.92 7.92 -5.68
CA GLY A 133 -5.67 6.77 -4.81
C GLY A 133 -6.44 6.86 -3.48
N ALA A 134 -6.49 8.05 -2.87
CA ALA A 134 -7.26 8.28 -1.65
C ALA A 134 -8.78 8.14 -1.89
N LEU A 135 -9.29 8.61 -3.04
CA LEU A 135 -10.69 8.47 -3.42
C LEU A 135 -11.09 7.00 -3.68
N ALA A 136 -10.16 6.15 -4.06
CA ALA A 136 -10.44 4.73 -4.31
C ALA A 136 -11.04 4.00 -3.09
N ARG A 137 -10.96 4.59 -1.91
CA ARG A 137 -11.60 4.09 -0.68
C ARG A 137 -13.10 3.93 -0.76
N ILE A 138 -13.79 4.72 -1.61
CA ILE A 138 -15.24 4.60 -1.80
C ILE A 138 -15.65 3.27 -2.45
N TRP A 139 -14.73 2.58 -3.14
CA TRP A 139 -14.99 1.27 -3.77
C TRP A 139 -14.59 0.08 -2.90
N GLY A 140 -14.16 0.30 -1.66
CA GLY A 140 -13.86 -0.74 -0.69
C GLY A 140 -12.38 -0.86 -0.32
N ALA A 141 -12.10 -1.70 0.70
CA ALA A 141 -10.77 -1.79 1.31
C ALA A 141 -9.71 -2.35 0.35
N ALA A 142 -10.03 -3.39 -0.43
CA ALA A 142 -9.11 -4.01 -1.37
C ALA A 142 -8.70 -3.04 -2.49
N THR A 143 -9.68 -2.28 -3.03
CA THR A 143 -9.42 -1.26 -4.05
C THR A 143 -8.58 -0.12 -3.50
N ALA A 144 -8.87 0.31 -2.26
CA ALA A 144 -8.08 1.33 -1.58
C ALA A 144 -6.63 0.90 -1.40
N GLN A 145 -6.38 -0.34 -0.98
CA GLN A 145 -5.03 -0.87 -0.80
C GLN A 145 -4.25 -0.86 -2.12
N VAL A 146 -4.84 -1.37 -3.19
CA VAL A 146 -4.23 -1.38 -4.53
C VAL A 146 -3.92 0.05 -5.01
N ALA A 147 -4.86 0.98 -4.85
CA ALA A 147 -4.71 2.35 -5.33
C ALA A 147 -3.68 3.15 -4.52
N ILE A 148 -3.61 2.97 -3.20
CA ILE A 148 -2.61 3.60 -2.34
C ILE A 148 -1.21 3.07 -2.68
N LEU A 149 -1.05 1.77 -2.88
CA LEU A 149 0.22 1.19 -3.28
C LEU A 149 0.64 1.65 -4.69
N ALA A 150 -0.30 1.79 -5.63
CA ALA A 150 -0.01 2.35 -6.95
C ALA A 150 0.41 3.83 -6.87
N ALA A 151 -0.20 4.62 -5.98
CA ALA A 151 0.24 5.99 -5.73
C ALA A 151 1.65 6.06 -5.11
N THR A 152 2.00 5.10 -4.24
CA THR A 152 3.37 4.99 -3.69
C THR A 152 4.37 4.63 -4.80
N ALA A 153 3.99 3.72 -5.71
CA ALA A 153 4.79 3.41 -6.89
C ALA A 153 5.04 4.65 -7.76
N CYS A 154 4.01 5.48 -7.95
CA CYS A 154 4.13 6.76 -8.64
C CYS A 154 5.22 7.65 -8.01
N VAL A 155 5.23 7.81 -6.68
CA VAL A 155 6.23 8.62 -5.97
C VAL A 155 7.65 8.10 -6.20
N VAL A 156 7.84 6.78 -6.21
CA VAL A 156 9.18 6.22 -6.45
C VAL A 156 9.58 6.35 -7.92
N MET A 157 8.67 6.11 -8.86
CA MET A 157 8.99 6.19 -10.29
C MET A 157 9.26 7.62 -10.78
N VAL A 158 8.71 8.64 -10.13
CA VAL A 158 9.04 10.07 -10.38
C VAL A 158 10.52 10.36 -10.17
N THR A 159 11.22 9.62 -9.32
CA THR A 159 12.67 9.81 -9.10
C THR A 159 13.53 9.36 -10.30
N HIS A 160 12.91 8.68 -11.27
CA HIS A 160 13.55 8.22 -12.50
C HIS A 160 12.89 8.89 -13.73
N PRO A 161 13.22 10.16 -14.01
CA PRO A 161 12.62 10.91 -15.11
C PRO A 161 12.91 10.26 -16.45
N LEU A 162 11.90 10.19 -17.31
CA LEU A 162 11.97 9.58 -18.62
C LEU A 162 11.60 10.61 -19.71
N ASP A 163 12.47 10.79 -20.67
CA ASP A 163 12.27 11.80 -21.72
C ASP A 163 11.36 11.30 -22.86
N SER A 164 11.23 9.98 -23.02
CA SER A 164 10.43 9.38 -24.10
C SER A 164 9.86 8.02 -23.75
N MET A 165 8.75 7.66 -24.41
CA MET A 165 8.11 6.34 -24.25
C MET A 165 9.03 5.19 -24.69
N THR A 166 9.93 5.40 -25.62
CA THR A 166 10.89 4.38 -26.09
C THR A 166 11.93 4.05 -25.03
N GLN A 167 12.36 5.02 -24.24
CA GLN A 167 13.26 4.79 -23.10
C GLN A 167 12.53 4.15 -21.92
N SER A 168 11.23 4.44 -21.77
CA SER A 168 10.42 3.89 -20.68
C SER A 168 10.05 2.42 -20.88
N ALA A 169 9.96 1.94 -22.10
CA ALA A 169 9.48 0.60 -22.39
C ALA A 169 10.27 -0.53 -21.67
N PRO A 170 11.62 -0.58 -21.73
CA PRO A 170 12.36 -1.61 -21.03
C PRO A 170 12.24 -1.52 -19.50
N PHE A 171 12.26 -0.31 -18.96
CA PHE A 171 12.08 -0.04 -17.53
C PHE A 171 10.72 -0.48 -17.01
N LEU A 172 9.63 -0.06 -17.68
CA LEU A 172 8.27 -0.46 -17.33
C LEU A 172 8.04 -1.96 -17.56
N GLY A 173 8.68 -2.52 -18.59
CA GLY A 173 8.65 -3.95 -18.88
C GLY A 173 9.27 -4.77 -17.76
N LEU A 174 10.44 -4.36 -17.24
CA LEU A 174 11.08 -5.03 -16.10
C LEU A 174 10.25 -4.92 -14.82
N TYR A 175 9.70 -3.74 -14.55
CA TYR A 175 8.81 -3.55 -13.41
C TYR A 175 7.57 -4.47 -13.50
N MET A 176 6.89 -4.49 -14.65
CA MET A 176 5.75 -5.36 -14.90
C MET A 176 6.13 -6.84 -14.81
N PHE A 177 7.30 -7.21 -15.34
CA PHE A 177 7.83 -8.58 -15.22
C PHE A 177 7.95 -9.00 -13.75
N GLY A 178 8.49 -8.13 -12.89
CA GLY A 178 8.54 -8.36 -11.43
C GLY A 178 7.15 -8.57 -10.81
N CYS A 179 6.17 -7.76 -11.20
CA CYS A 179 4.79 -7.89 -10.74
C CYS A 179 4.17 -9.24 -11.16
N LEU A 180 4.36 -9.64 -12.40
CA LEU A 180 3.87 -10.93 -12.93
C LEU A 180 4.57 -12.10 -12.24
N PHE A 181 5.88 -12.04 -12.07
CA PHE A 181 6.65 -13.06 -11.37
C PHE A 181 6.14 -13.26 -9.93
N ALA A 182 5.96 -12.19 -9.17
CA ALA A 182 5.43 -12.28 -7.81
C ALA A 182 4.02 -12.86 -7.77
N THR A 183 3.18 -12.52 -8.75
CA THR A 183 1.85 -13.09 -8.89
C THR A 183 1.92 -14.60 -9.15
N VAL A 184 2.73 -15.05 -10.10
CA VAL A 184 2.91 -16.47 -10.41
C VAL A 184 3.47 -17.21 -9.19
N LEU A 185 4.51 -16.68 -8.55
CA LEU A 185 5.12 -17.28 -7.36
C LEU A 185 4.09 -17.46 -6.23
N SER A 186 3.24 -16.46 -6.01
CA SER A 186 2.19 -16.51 -4.98
C SER A 186 1.15 -17.60 -5.23
N PHE A 187 0.85 -17.90 -6.49
CA PHE A 187 -0.17 -18.90 -6.84
C PHE A 187 0.38 -20.31 -7.09
N THR A 188 1.67 -20.46 -7.33
CA THR A 188 2.32 -21.76 -7.60
C THR A 188 2.97 -22.33 -6.35
N VAL A 189 3.88 -21.58 -5.71
CA VAL A 189 4.70 -22.06 -4.60
C VAL A 189 3.98 -21.85 -3.26
N TRP A 190 3.32 -20.71 -3.09
CA TRP A 190 2.72 -20.32 -1.81
C TRP A 190 1.24 -20.74 -1.75
N ARG A 191 0.98 -22.02 -1.84
CA ARG A 191 -0.36 -22.62 -1.62
C ARG A 191 -0.74 -22.72 -0.15
N ILE A 192 -0.27 -21.83 0.69
CA ILE A 192 -0.62 -21.86 2.10
C ILE A 192 -2.13 -21.62 2.21
N HIS A 193 -2.82 -22.62 2.74
CA HIS A 193 -4.25 -22.62 2.94
C HIS A 193 -4.64 -21.41 3.78
N PRO A 194 -5.63 -20.62 3.36
CA PRO A 194 -6.29 -19.73 4.32
C PRO A 194 -6.91 -20.65 5.38
N PHE A 195 -6.57 -20.44 6.63
CA PHE A 195 -7.26 -21.06 7.75
C PHE A 195 -8.74 -20.85 7.54
N SER A 196 -9.50 -21.93 7.26
CA SER A 196 -10.92 -21.90 7.41
C SER A 196 -11.18 -21.91 8.92
N PRO A 197 -11.79 -20.87 9.51
CA PRO A 197 -12.28 -20.96 10.88
C PRO A 197 -13.35 -22.04 10.89
N SER A 198 -13.10 -23.11 11.63
CA SER A 198 -14.09 -24.12 12.01
C SER A 198 -15.10 -23.53 12.98
#